data_9bd3b221f85213cc8ce182b47a90d763
#
_entry.id   9bd3b221f85213cc8ce182b47a90d763
#
_cell.length_a   1.000
_cell.length_b   1.000
_cell.length_c   1.000
_cell.angle_alpha   90.00
_cell.angle_beta   90.00
_cell.angle_gamma   90.00
#
_symmetry.space_group_name_H-M   'P 1'
#
loop_
_entity.id
_entity.type
_entity.pdbx_description
1 polymer ?
#
loop_
_entity_poly.entity_id
_entity_poly.type
_entity_poly.pdbx_seq_one_letter_code
_entity_poly.pdbx_strand_id
1 'polypeptide(L)'
;MNRAVRDYDEADVRVRPSRRGSRPRTKDRPKHEDAVTARVVSVDRGRWRTVVAAGTPEARTVTAMRARELGRSPVVPGDLVGLVGDTSGRDGSLARIVRIQERSSFLRRSADDDDPTERPLVANVDLMVMVTAVEDPEPRGGMIDRCLVAAYVAGIDALLVLTKADLRSPDEFLRSYAPLGLDHVVTSRSQVPLADPENLENPENPEDSGIVGLEALRDRLAGRVSVLIGHSGVGKSTLLNALVPGTDRATGVVNDVTGRGRHTSSSALALPLSEEGGWVIDTPGVRSFGLGHVDPEALLEAFADLAALAESCPRGCTHLEDAPDCALDALVVAGQAGSAGPARLVSYRRLAIALRKNDPWAL
;
A
#
# COMPACT_ATOMS: atom_id res chain seq x y z
N MET A 1 25.74 29.27 -62.60
CA MET A 1 26.60 28.14 -62.25
C MET A 1 25.71 27.05 -61.67
N ASN A 2 25.36 26.08 -62.52
CA ASN A 2 24.52 24.92 -62.09
C ASN A 2 25.38 23.91 -61.33
N ARG A 3 25.04 23.66 -60.11
CA ARG A 3 25.57 22.52 -59.36
C ARG A 3 24.84 21.28 -59.85
N ALA A 4 25.55 20.39 -60.52
CA ALA A 4 25.05 19.06 -60.93
C ALA A 4 24.64 18.25 -59.69
N VAL A 5 23.39 17.79 -59.67
CA VAL A 5 22.89 16.80 -58.73
C VAL A 5 23.62 15.50 -59.04
N ARG A 6 24.39 14.95 -58.11
CA ARG A 6 24.96 13.61 -58.23
C ARG A 6 23.86 12.59 -57.96
N ASP A 7 23.53 11.79 -58.95
CA ASP A 7 22.74 10.58 -58.75
C ASP A 7 23.61 9.60 -57.96
N TYR A 8 23.10 9.20 -56.75
CA TYR A 8 23.70 8.16 -55.94
C TYR A 8 23.08 6.81 -56.36
N ASP A 9 23.90 5.88 -56.80
CA ASP A 9 23.51 4.50 -57.07
C ASP A 9 23.74 3.64 -55.82
N GLU A 10 23.01 2.49 -55.71
CA GLU A 10 23.15 1.54 -54.60
C GLU A 10 24.60 1.04 -54.40
N ALA A 11 25.43 1.09 -55.47
CA ALA A 11 26.84 0.77 -55.41
C ALA A 11 27.71 1.79 -54.64
N ASP A 12 27.18 3.00 -54.38
CA ASP A 12 27.89 4.06 -53.64
C ASP A 12 27.75 3.94 -52.12
N VAL A 13 26.88 3.03 -51.62
CA VAL A 13 26.68 2.79 -50.21
C VAL A 13 27.80 1.91 -49.66
N ARG A 14 28.89 2.52 -49.22
CA ARG A 14 29.94 1.81 -48.46
C ARG A 14 29.48 1.61 -47.02
N VAL A 15 28.85 0.45 -46.74
CA VAL A 15 28.59 0.00 -45.35
C VAL A 15 29.95 -0.31 -44.73
N ARG A 16 30.43 0.57 -43.82
CA ARG A 16 31.57 0.25 -42.99
C ARG A 16 31.15 -0.81 -41.98
N PRO A 17 31.74 -2.04 -42.03
CA PRO A 17 31.42 -3.02 -40.99
C PRO A 17 31.83 -2.46 -39.64
N SER A 18 30.90 -2.48 -38.69
CA SER A 18 31.18 -2.10 -37.30
C SER A 18 32.35 -2.94 -36.78
N ARG A 19 33.44 -2.31 -36.34
CA ARG A 19 34.60 -2.98 -35.74
C ARG A 19 34.28 -3.69 -34.40
N ARG A 20 33.09 -3.55 -33.87
CA ARG A 20 32.58 -4.32 -32.77
C ARG A 20 31.52 -5.27 -33.32
N GLY A 21 31.99 -6.49 -33.65
CA GLY A 21 31.09 -7.60 -33.93
C GLY A 21 30.07 -7.67 -32.77
N SER A 22 28.83 -7.26 -33.06
CA SER A 22 27.73 -7.52 -32.16
C SER A 22 27.51 -9.02 -32.15
N ARG A 23 28.03 -9.74 -31.14
CA ARG A 23 27.57 -11.09 -30.86
C ARG A 23 26.05 -11.03 -30.82
N PRO A 24 25.31 -11.91 -31.51
CA PRO A 24 23.88 -12.00 -31.35
C PRO A 24 23.62 -12.10 -29.85
N ARG A 25 22.90 -11.15 -29.32
CA ARG A 25 22.41 -11.25 -27.92
C ARG A 25 21.41 -12.38 -27.97
N THR A 26 21.84 -13.58 -27.59
CA THR A 26 20.94 -14.69 -27.30
C THR A 26 19.94 -14.16 -26.26
N LYS A 27 18.66 -14.21 -26.61
CA LYS A 27 17.55 -13.82 -25.69
C LYS A 27 17.35 -14.84 -24.56
N ASP A 28 18.21 -15.85 -24.44
CA ASP A 28 18.15 -16.85 -23.38
C ASP A 28 18.52 -16.18 -22.07
N ARG A 29 17.47 -15.79 -21.33
CA ARG A 29 17.63 -15.33 -19.96
C ARG A 29 17.92 -16.55 -19.09
N PRO A 30 18.98 -16.53 -18.26
CA PRO A 30 19.22 -17.59 -17.29
C PRO A 30 17.96 -17.81 -16.46
N LYS A 31 17.52 -19.06 -16.29
CA LYS A 31 16.31 -19.37 -15.50
C LYS A 31 16.49 -19.12 -14.02
N HIS A 32 17.73 -19.00 -13.54
CA HIS A 32 18.09 -18.80 -12.12
C HIS A 32 17.27 -19.72 -11.19
N GLU A 33 17.31 -21.02 -11.47
CA GLU A 33 16.55 -22.04 -10.71
C GLU A 33 17.04 -22.14 -9.25
N ASP A 34 18.29 -21.75 -9.00
CA ASP A 34 18.98 -21.69 -7.73
C ASP A 34 18.75 -20.37 -6.93
N ALA A 35 17.93 -19.47 -7.45
CA ALA A 35 17.67 -18.20 -6.79
C ALA A 35 16.98 -18.37 -5.46
N VAL A 36 17.54 -17.79 -4.40
CA VAL A 36 16.99 -17.77 -3.04
C VAL A 36 15.83 -16.80 -2.96
N THR A 37 14.69 -17.24 -2.47
CA THR A 37 13.52 -16.37 -2.27
C THR A 37 13.74 -15.45 -1.07
N ALA A 38 13.41 -14.17 -1.25
CA ALA A 38 13.47 -13.16 -0.19
C ALA A 38 12.32 -12.16 -0.31
N ARG A 39 11.88 -11.59 0.81
CA ARG A 39 10.92 -10.47 0.84
C ARG A 39 11.68 -9.15 0.85
N VAL A 40 11.27 -8.22 0.01
CA VAL A 40 11.79 -6.84 0.02
C VAL A 40 11.18 -6.09 1.20
N VAL A 41 12.03 -5.54 2.06
CA VAL A 41 11.59 -4.77 3.25
C VAL A 41 11.76 -3.27 3.08
N SER A 42 12.77 -2.82 2.36
CA SER A 42 12.92 -1.39 2.06
C SER A 42 13.72 -1.15 0.78
N VAL A 43 13.58 0.06 0.25
CA VAL A 43 14.28 0.52 -0.95
C VAL A 43 14.95 1.85 -0.64
N ASP A 44 16.26 1.93 -0.79
CA ASP A 44 17.02 3.17 -0.65
C ASP A 44 18.07 3.29 -1.75
N ARG A 45 18.00 4.38 -2.53
CA ARG A 45 18.99 4.79 -3.55
C ARG A 45 19.49 3.65 -4.47
N GLY A 46 18.57 2.79 -4.92
CA GLY A 46 18.90 1.67 -5.80
C GLY A 46 19.50 0.46 -5.10
N ARG A 47 19.40 0.41 -3.78
CA ARG A 47 19.65 -0.74 -2.92
C ARG A 47 18.35 -1.23 -2.34
N TRP A 48 18.16 -2.52 -2.30
CA TRP A 48 17.02 -3.21 -1.72
C TRP A 48 17.49 -3.99 -0.50
N ARG A 49 16.89 -3.70 0.65
CA ARG A 49 17.03 -4.57 1.81
C ARG A 49 15.98 -5.66 1.69
N THR A 50 16.40 -6.89 1.85
CA THR A 50 15.52 -8.06 1.73
C THR A 50 15.73 -8.97 2.92
N VAL A 51 14.71 -9.75 3.29
CA VAL A 51 14.80 -10.78 4.33
C VAL A 51 14.63 -12.14 3.68
N VAL A 52 15.61 -13.00 3.89
CA VAL A 52 15.62 -14.41 3.49
C VAL A 52 15.17 -15.25 4.68
N ALA A 53 14.40 -16.30 4.43
CA ALA A 53 13.93 -17.25 5.45
C ALA A 53 13.22 -16.58 6.64
N ALA A 54 12.41 -15.55 6.36
CA ALA A 54 11.65 -14.83 7.38
C ALA A 54 10.79 -15.79 8.22
N GLY A 55 10.74 -15.55 9.56
CA GLY A 55 10.00 -16.42 10.48
C GLY A 55 10.71 -17.73 10.85
N THR A 56 11.95 -17.91 10.45
CA THR A 56 12.77 -19.07 10.81
C THR A 56 14.05 -18.64 11.54
N PRO A 57 14.74 -19.56 12.26
CA PRO A 57 16.04 -19.25 12.89
C PRO A 57 17.13 -18.82 11.90
N GLU A 58 16.99 -19.16 10.63
CA GLU A 58 17.93 -18.79 9.56
C GLU A 58 17.60 -17.43 8.94
N ALA A 59 16.63 -16.70 9.47
CA ALA A 59 16.23 -15.38 8.99
C ALA A 59 17.42 -14.42 8.97
N ARG A 60 17.64 -13.80 7.83
CA ARG A 60 18.74 -12.85 7.66
C ARG A 60 18.40 -11.75 6.67
N THR A 61 18.92 -10.57 6.97
CA THR A 61 18.83 -9.41 6.07
C THR A 61 19.91 -9.48 5.02
N VAL A 62 19.53 -9.32 3.76
CA VAL A 62 20.44 -9.31 2.60
C VAL A 62 20.27 -8.02 1.84
N THR A 63 21.36 -7.30 1.60
CA THR A 63 21.35 -6.14 0.70
C THR A 63 21.50 -6.62 -0.75
N ALA A 64 20.62 -6.13 -1.62
CA ALA A 64 20.61 -6.52 -3.02
C ALA A 64 20.58 -5.32 -3.96
N MET A 65 20.98 -5.56 -5.19
CA MET A 65 20.81 -4.64 -6.31
C MET A 65 19.98 -5.29 -7.41
N ARG A 66 19.33 -4.51 -8.24
CA ARG A 66 18.51 -5.02 -9.34
C ARG A 66 19.40 -5.49 -10.50
N ALA A 67 19.12 -6.67 -11.02
CA ALA A 67 19.74 -7.17 -12.22
C ALA A 67 19.26 -6.39 -13.47
N ARG A 68 20.10 -6.29 -14.48
CA ARG A 68 19.76 -5.58 -15.73
C ARG A 68 18.60 -6.23 -16.47
N GLU A 69 18.43 -7.52 -16.29
CA GLU A 69 17.38 -8.34 -16.92
C GLU A 69 15.98 -7.94 -16.49
N LEU A 70 15.82 -7.38 -15.30
CA LEU A 70 14.53 -6.86 -14.79
C LEU A 70 14.09 -5.56 -15.50
N GLY A 71 14.97 -4.94 -16.28
CA GLY A 71 14.65 -3.74 -17.04
C GLY A 71 14.19 -2.59 -16.11
N ARG A 72 13.01 -2.03 -16.41
CA ARG A 72 12.41 -0.93 -15.65
C ARG A 72 11.35 -1.39 -14.65
N SER A 73 11.14 -2.69 -14.49
CA SER A 73 10.14 -3.21 -13.55
C SER A 73 10.41 -2.69 -12.14
N PRO A 74 9.46 -2.01 -11.49
CA PRO A 74 9.65 -1.50 -10.15
C PRO A 74 9.68 -2.66 -9.15
N VAL A 75 10.61 -2.59 -8.21
CA VAL A 75 10.71 -3.50 -7.06
C VAL A 75 10.39 -2.68 -5.82
N VAL A 76 9.38 -3.09 -5.07
CA VAL A 76 8.83 -2.34 -3.94
C VAL A 76 8.80 -3.18 -2.65
N PRO A 77 8.66 -2.57 -1.47
CA PRO A 77 8.44 -3.31 -0.23
C PRO A 77 7.24 -4.26 -0.34
N GLY A 78 7.38 -5.45 0.22
CA GLY A 78 6.42 -6.54 0.10
C GLY A 78 6.68 -7.51 -1.05
N ASP A 79 7.42 -7.10 -2.10
CA ASP A 79 7.76 -8.01 -3.21
C ASP A 79 8.49 -9.26 -2.73
N LEU A 80 8.11 -10.41 -3.27
CA LEU A 80 8.89 -11.64 -3.19
C LEU A 80 9.81 -11.72 -4.41
N VAL A 81 11.11 -11.83 -4.15
CA VAL A 81 12.14 -11.76 -5.18
C VAL A 81 13.08 -12.96 -5.13
N GLY A 82 13.63 -13.33 -6.28
CA GLY A 82 14.72 -14.29 -6.37
C GLY A 82 16.07 -13.58 -6.31
N LEU A 83 16.93 -13.99 -5.38
CA LEU A 83 18.27 -13.49 -5.18
C LEU A 83 19.32 -14.48 -5.67
N VAL A 84 20.36 -13.96 -6.32
CA VAL A 84 21.58 -14.72 -6.66
C VAL A 84 22.82 -13.95 -6.22
N GLY A 85 23.95 -14.64 -6.11
CA GLY A 85 25.22 -14.09 -5.64
C GLY A 85 25.38 -14.26 -4.12
N ASP A 86 25.99 -13.29 -3.44
CA ASP A 86 26.23 -13.39 -2.02
C ASP A 86 24.97 -13.05 -1.20
N THR A 87 24.26 -14.08 -0.79
CA THR A 87 23.07 -14.01 0.06
C THR A 87 23.36 -14.27 1.53
N SER A 88 24.62 -14.18 1.96
CA SER A 88 25.02 -14.46 3.34
C SER A 88 24.50 -13.42 4.35
N GLY A 89 24.25 -12.19 3.89
CA GLY A 89 23.87 -11.06 4.76
C GLY A 89 25.02 -10.49 5.58
N ARG A 90 26.28 -10.89 5.31
CA ARG A 90 27.47 -10.35 5.99
C ARG A 90 27.74 -8.91 5.55
N ASP A 91 28.44 -8.15 6.37
CA ASP A 91 28.84 -6.80 6.00
C ASP A 91 29.60 -6.78 4.67
N GLY A 92 29.19 -5.87 3.78
CA GLY A 92 29.75 -5.77 2.43
C GLY A 92 29.21 -6.78 1.41
N SER A 93 28.42 -7.79 1.84
CA SER A 93 27.77 -8.72 0.92
C SER A 93 26.75 -7.99 0.04
N LEU A 94 26.66 -8.40 -1.23
CA LEU A 94 25.73 -7.82 -2.19
C LEU A 94 25.16 -8.89 -3.10
N ALA A 95 23.88 -9.15 -2.93
CA ALA A 95 23.12 -10.03 -3.81
C ALA A 95 22.56 -9.26 -5.03
N ARG A 96 21.96 -10.02 -5.94
CA ARG A 96 21.31 -9.48 -7.13
C ARG A 96 19.90 -10.03 -7.27
N ILE A 97 18.92 -9.14 -7.39
CA ILE A 97 17.52 -9.47 -7.67
C ILE A 97 17.42 -9.83 -9.15
N VAL A 98 17.08 -11.07 -9.47
CA VAL A 98 16.99 -11.58 -10.84
C VAL A 98 15.55 -11.86 -11.28
N ARG A 99 14.63 -11.98 -10.33
CA ARG A 99 13.23 -12.28 -10.57
C ARG A 99 12.35 -11.60 -9.53
N ILE A 100 11.21 -11.08 -9.95
CA ILE A 100 10.08 -10.71 -9.08
C ILE A 100 9.05 -11.82 -9.24
N GLN A 101 8.56 -12.37 -8.15
CA GLN A 101 7.48 -13.36 -8.18
C GLN A 101 6.15 -12.68 -8.53
N GLU A 102 5.17 -13.45 -8.97
CA GLU A 102 3.83 -12.96 -9.21
C GLU A 102 3.26 -12.32 -7.94
N ARG A 103 2.67 -11.15 -8.11
CA ARG A 103 2.11 -10.37 -7.01
C ARG A 103 0.66 -10.75 -6.79
N SER A 104 0.27 -11.00 -5.54
CA SER A 104 -1.13 -11.19 -5.17
C SER A 104 -1.89 -9.86 -5.19
N SER A 105 -1.23 -8.76 -4.85
CA SER A 105 -1.79 -7.41 -4.85
C SER A 105 -0.72 -6.37 -5.16
N PHE A 106 -1.14 -5.18 -5.61
CA PHE A 106 -0.21 -4.11 -5.94
C PHE A 106 -0.86 -2.75 -5.74
N LEU A 107 -0.35 -1.99 -4.76
CA LEU A 107 -0.84 -0.65 -4.47
C LEU A 107 0.04 0.42 -5.10
N ARG A 108 -0.61 1.46 -5.59
CA ARG A 108 0.03 2.63 -6.17
C ARG A 108 -0.41 3.88 -5.43
N ARG A 109 0.42 4.89 -5.40
CA ARG A 109 0.07 6.21 -4.90
C ARG A 109 0.19 7.24 -5.99
N SER A 110 -0.63 8.27 -5.99
CA SER A 110 -0.35 9.51 -6.71
C SER A 110 0.81 10.25 -6.03
N ALA A 111 1.57 11.03 -6.79
CA ALA A 111 2.65 11.85 -6.24
C ALA A 111 2.07 13.02 -5.44
N ASP A 112 1.02 13.64 -5.95
CA ASP A 112 0.18 14.67 -5.33
C ASP A 112 -1.27 14.45 -5.76
N ASP A 113 -2.23 15.10 -5.08
CA ASP A 113 -3.66 14.97 -5.39
C ASP A 113 -4.00 15.36 -6.85
N ASP A 114 -3.15 16.20 -7.48
CA ASP A 114 -3.30 16.70 -8.86
C ASP A 114 -2.33 16.03 -9.86
N ASP A 115 -1.42 15.12 -9.43
CA ASP A 115 -0.47 14.45 -10.32
C ASP A 115 -1.04 13.10 -10.80
N PRO A 116 -1.36 12.95 -12.09
CA PRO A 116 -1.85 11.68 -12.64
C PRO A 116 -0.78 10.58 -12.64
N THR A 117 0.48 10.89 -12.29
CA THR A 117 1.57 9.93 -12.30
C THR A 117 1.49 9.02 -11.07
N GLU A 118 1.05 7.80 -11.28
CA GLU A 118 1.04 6.79 -10.24
C GLU A 118 2.41 6.17 -10.03
N ARG A 119 2.80 6.09 -8.78
CA ARG A 119 4.05 5.45 -8.37
C ARG A 119 3.78 4.19 -7.58
N PRO A 120 4.47 3.10 -7.90
CA PRO A 120 4.44 1.88 -7.10
C PRO A 120 4.74 2.16 -5.64
N LEU A 121 3.93 1.60 -4.74
CA LEU A 121 4.05 1.81 -3.31
C LEU A 121 4.48 0.53 -2.60
N VAL A 122 3.62 -0.49 -2.61
CA VAL A 122 3.81 -1.79 -1.95
C VAL A 122 3.16 -2.91 -2.75
N ALA A 123 3.58 -4.15 -2.50
CA ALA A 123 3.05 -5.34 -3.15
C ALA A 123 2.79 -6.47 -2.14
N ASN A 124 1.97 -7.45 -2.54
CA ASN A 124 1.63 -8.64 -1.75
C ASN A 124 1.08 -8.29 -0.37
N VAL A 125 0.15 -7.33 -0.34
CA VAL A 125 -0.58 -6.89 0.85
C VAL A 125 -1.89 -7.64 0.93
N ASP A 126 -2.24 -8.14 2.10
CA ASP A 126 -3.50 -8.83 2.38
C ASP A 126 -4.52 -7.90 3.04
N LEU A 127 -4.03 -6.91 3.81
CA LEU A 127 -4.86 -6.03 4.63
C LEU A 127 -4.41 -4.57 4.54
N MET A 128 -5.34 -3.69 4.22
CA MET A 128 -5.14 -2.24 4.30
C MET A 128 -5.67 -1.71 5.64
N VAL A 129 -4.78 -1.24 6.51
CA VAL A 129 -5.09 -0.68 7.81
C VAL A 129 -5.15 0.85 7.70
N MET A 130 -6.37 1.36 7.72
CA MET A 130 -6.65 2.80 7.65
C MET A 130 -6.67 3.37 9.07
N VAL A 131 -5.62 4.10 9.44
CA VAL A 131 -5.49 4.70 10.78
C VAL A 131 -5.96 6.15 10.75
N THR A 132 -6.94 6.48 11.58
CA THR A 132 -7.43 7.84 11.78
C THR A 132 -7.64 8.12 13.26
N ALA A 133 -7.41 9.36 13.71
CA ALA A 133 -7.76 9.78 15.04
C ALA A 133 -9.24 10.17 15.09
N VAL A 134 -9.93 9.96 16.21
CA VAL A 134 -11.29 10.46 16.40
C VAL A 134 -11.30 11.95 16.64
N GLU A 135 -10.17 12.48 17.13
CA GLU A 135 -9.93 13.90 17.35
C GLU A 135 -8.41 14.18 17.29
N ASP A 136 -8.03 15.42 16.94
CA ASP A 136 -6.65 15.90 16.85
C ASP A 136 -5.66 14.96 16.11
N PRO A 137 -5.72 14.93 14.80
CA PRO A 137 -6.57 15.72 13.90
C PRO A 137 -7.97 15.11 13.72
N GLU A 138 -8.94 15.93 13.33
CA GLU A 138 -10.27 15.42 12.99
C GLU A 138 -10.21 14.37 11.86
N PRO A 139 -11.09 13.35 11.93
CA PRO A 139 -11.11 12.29 10.92
C PRO A 139 -11.49 12.84 9.54
N ARG A 140 -10.74 12.41 8.53
CA ARG A 140 -10.98 12.81 7.13
C ARG A 140 -11.62 11.67 6.35
N GLY A 141 -12.95 11.68 6.29
CA GLY A 141 -13.73 10.67 5.59
C GLY A 141 -13.29 10.46 4.13
N GLY A 142 -13.01 11.54 3.40
CA GLY A 142 -12.58 11.43 1.99
C GLY A 142 -11.28 10.65 1.79
N MET A 143 -10.34 10.64 2.74
CA MET A 143 -9.16 9.79 2.66
C MET A 143 -9.53 8.32 2.85
N ILE A 144 -10.39 8.02 3.82
CA ILE A 144 -10.83 6.65 4.11
C ILE A 144 -11.60 6.10 2.90
N ASP A 145 -12.48 6.91 2.31
CA ASP A 145 -13.23 6.53 1.12
C ASP A 145 -12.30 6.17 -0.05
N ARG A 146 -11.26 6.97 -0.29
CA ARG A 146 -10.24 6.66 -1.31
C ARG A 146 -9.46 5.39 -1.00
N CYS A 147 -9.10 5.18 0.26
CA CYS A 147 -8.44 3.94 0.68
C CYS A 147 -9.32 2.72 0.46
N LEU A 148 -10.62 2.83 0.77
CA LEU A 148 -11.59 1.75 0.54
C LEU A 148 -11.70 1.40 -0.94
N VAL A 149 -11.82 2.41 -1.82
CA VAL A 149 -11.82 2.18 -3.27
C VAL A 149 -10.55 1.45 -3.70
N ALA A 150 -9.38 1.93 -3.26
CA ALA A 150 -8.09 1.32 -3.62
C ALA A 150 -7.98 -0.12 -3.11
N ALA A 151 -8.48 -0.41 -1.90
CA ALA A 151 -8.48 -1.75 -1.33
C ALA A 151 -9.40 -2.70 -2.11
N TYR A 152 -10.63 -2.28 -2.40
CA TYR A 152 -11.60 -3.08 -3.15
C TYR A 152 -11.08 -3.45 -4.54
N VAL A 153 -10.55 -2.47 -5.27
CA VAL A 153 -10.03 -2.70 -6.63
C VAL A 153 -8.78 -3.59 -6.62
N ALA A 154 -7.95 -3.49 -5.59
CA ALA A 154 -6.77 -4.33 -5.45
C ALA A 154 -7.09 -5.73 -4.89
N GLY A 155 -8.35 -6.04 -4.53
CA GLY A 155 -8.74 -7.29 -3.89
C GLY A 155 -8.12 -7.49 -2.50
N ILE A 156 -7.95 -6.38 -1.75
CA ILE A 156 -7.32 -6.34 -0.43
C ILE A 156 -8.40 -6.08 0.62
N ASP A 157 -8.35 -6.80 1.73
CA ASP A 157 -9.21 -6.52 2.88
C ASP A 157 -8.93 -5.13 3.47
N ALA A 158 -9.94 -4.52 4.09
CA ALA A 158 -9.84 -3.21 4.71
C ALA A 158 -10.17 -3.28 6.20
N LEU A 159 -9.36 -2.62 7.02
CA LEU A 159 -9.56 -2.45 8.46
C LEU A 159 -9.46 -0.98 8.83
N LEU A 160 -10.46 -0.45 9.53
CA LEU A 160 -10.45 0.89 10.08
C LEU A 160 -9.92 0.86 11.51
N VAL A 161 -8.84 1.60 11.80
CA VAL A 161 -8.32 1.76 13.16
C VAL A 161 -8.56 3.18 13.63
N LEU A 162 -9.39 3.33 14.63
CA LEU A 162 -9.70 4.60 15.29
C LEU A 162 -8.81 4.77 16.50
N THR A 163 -8.01 5.80 16.52
CA THR A 163 -7.11 6.11 17.62
C THR A 163 -7.62 7.28 18.44
N LYS A 164 -7.04 7.47 19.62
CA LYS A 164 -7.35 8.59 20.55
C LYS A 164 -8.81 8.60 20.99
N ALA A 165 -9.42 7.43 21.15
CA ALA A 165 -10.78 7.31 21.64
C ALA A 165 -10.94 7.76 23.11
N ASP A 166 -9.83 8.06 23.79
CA ASP A 166 -9.77 8.75 25.07
C ASP A 166 -10.15 10.24 24.98
N LEU A 167 -10.06 10.85 23.79
CA LEU A 167 -10.40 12.27 23.57
C LEU A 167 -11.87 12.46 23.21
N ARG A 168 -12.45 11.55 22.41
CA ARG A 168 -13.84 11.62 21.92
C ARG A 168 -14.38 10.23 21.61
N SER A 169 -15.73 10.04 21.77
CA SER A 169 -16.38 8.79 21.34
C SER A 169 -16.27 8.58 19.82
N PRO A 170 -15.92 7.36 19.37
CA PRO A 170 -15.85 7.01 17.96
C PRO A 170 -17.22 6.76 17.31
N ASP A 171 -18.32 6.67 18.10
CA ASP A 171 -19.62 6.15 17.67
C ASP A 171 -20.24 6.90 16.50
N GLU A 172 -20.14 8.23 16.48
CA GLU A 172 -20.68 9.04 15.39
C GLU A 172 -19.96 8.74 14.07
N PHE A 173 -18.64 8.62 14.13
CA PHE A 173 -17.82 8.31 12.95
C PHE A 173 -18.08 6.89 12.47
N LEU A 174 -18.10 5.90 13.36
CA LEU A 174 -18.39 4.50 13.03
C LEU A 174 -19.76 4.32 12.39
N ARG A 175 -20.78 5.03 12.85
CA ARG A 175 -22.11 4.99 12.23
C ARG A 175 -22.10 5.36 10.76
N SER A 176 -21.22 6.25 10.32
CA SER A 176 -21.11 6.64 8.92
C SER A 176 -20.53 5.55 8.02
N TYR A 177 -19.80 4.58 8.58
CA TYR A 177 -19.19 3.44 7.87
C TYR A 177 -19.91 2.11 8.15
N ALA A 178 -20.83 2.06 9.11
CA ALA A 178 -21.59 0.85 9.43
C ALA A 178 -22.27 0.19 8.22
N PRO A 179 -22.85 0.96 7.25
CA PRO A 179 -23.50 0.37 6.07
C PRO A 179 -22.54 -0.41 5.16
N LEU A 180 -21.23 -0.12 5.23
CA LEU A 180 -20.21 -0.83 4.46
C LEU A 180 -19.81 -2.17 5.08
N GLY A 181 -20.25 -2.46 6.33
CA GLY A 181 -19.77 -3.62 7.07
C GLY A 181 -18.26 -3.58 7.32
N LEU A 182 -17.67 -2.38 7.35
CA LEU A 182 -16.24 -2.19 7.51
C LEU A 182 -15.79 -2.67 8.88
N ASP A 183 -14.85 -3.62 8.89
CA ASP A 183 -14.21 -4.09 10.12
C ASP A 183 -13.41 -2.96 10.77
N HIS A 184 -13.45 -2.88 12.11
CA HIS A 184 -12.79 -1.80 12.82
C HIS A 184 -12.22 -2.22 14.16
N VAL A 185 -11.20 -1.49 14.60
CA VAL A 185 -10.60 -1.56 15.93
C VAL A 185 -10.53 -0.15 16.48
N VAL A 186 -10.91 0.00 17.74
CA VAL A 186 -10.82 1.26 18.47
C VAL A 186 -9.66 1.17 19.45
N THR A 187 -8.77 2.17 19.42
CA THR A 187 -7.65 2.27 20.35
C THR A 187 -7.65 3.60 21.10
N SER A 188 -7.24 3.56 22.35
CA SER A 188 -7.11 4.72 23.22
C SER A 188 -5.87 4.62 24.09
N ARG A 189 -5.42 5.73 24.66
CA ARG A 189 -4.43 5.68 25.73
C ARG A 189 -5.08 5.17 27.00
N SER A 190 -4.37 4.30 27.72
CA SER A 190 -4.77 3.92 29.07
C SER A 190 -4.76 5.16 29.96
N GLN A 191 -5.84 5.35 30.71
CA GLN A 191 -5.90 6.40 31.74
C GLN A 191 -5.21 5.95 33.05
N VAL A 192 -4.85 4.68 33.15
CA VAL A 192 -4.03 4.16 34.24
C VAL A 192 -2.61 4.66 34.02
N PRO A 193 -1.99 5.39 34.97
CA PRO A 193 -0.59 5.75 34.87
C PRO A 193 0.22 4.47 34.65
N LEU A 194 1.07 4.44 33.63
CA LEU A 194 2.06 3.39 33.49
C LEU A 194 2.77 3.26 34.84
N ALA A 195 2.86 2.06 35.38
CA ALA A 195 3.67 1.77 36.55
C ALA A 195 5.07 2.34 36.28
N ASP A 196 5.67 2.88 37.34
CA ASP A 196 6.91 3.64 37.34
C ASP A 196 7.86 3.29 36.17
N PRO A 197 8.33 4.27 35.35
CA PRO A 197 9.21 4.00 34.21
C PRO A 197 10.47 3.20 34.54
N GLU A 198 10.87 3.19 35.82
CA GLU A 198 11.99 2.39 36.33
C GLU A 198 11.64 0.91 36.55
N ASN A 199 10.36 0.52 36.44
CA ASN A 199 9.86 -0.83 36.70
C ASN A 199 9.18 -1.49 35.49
N LEU A 200 9.51 -1.07 34.28
CA LEU A 200 9.12 -1.77 33.05
C LEU A 200 9.92 -3.06 32.96
N GLU A 201 9.52 -4.08 33.72
CA GLU A 201 10.25 -5.37 33.79
C GLU A 201 10.20 -6.14 32.47
N ASN A 202 9.32 -5.76 31.54
CA ASN A 202 9.27 -6.41 30.24
C ASN A 202 8.65 -5.50 29.16
N PRO A 203 9.45 -4.78 28.34
CA PRO A 203 8.94 -3.93 27.25
C PRO A 203 8.27 -4.74 26.13
N GLU A 204 8.27 -6.05 26.21
CA GLU A 204 7.64 -6.96 25.25
C GLU A 204 6.18 -7.28 25.62
N ASN A 205 5.69 -6.88 26.81
CA ASN A 205 4.31 -7.12 27.20
C ASN A 205 3.39 -6.05 26.55
N PRO A 206 2.42 -6.44 25.72
CA PRO A 206 1.45 -5.51 25.10
C PRO A 206 0.67 -4.65 26.11
N GLU A 207 0.43 -5.17 27.31
CA GLU A 207 -0.24 -4.44 28.40
C GLU A 207 0.58 -3.25 28.88
N ASP A 208 1.91 -3.30 28.75
CA ASP A 208 2.83 -2.23 29.13
C ASP A 208 2.87 -1.08 28.12
N SER A 209 2.30 -1.28 26.91
CA SER A 209 2.23 -0.24 25.87
C SER A 209 1.36 0.96 26.27
N GLY A 210 0.47 0.80 27.23
CA GLY A 210 -0.52 1.80 27.62
C GLY A 210 -1.56 2.10 26.53
N ILE A 211 -1.74 1.17 25.58
CA ILE A 211 -2.71 1.30 24.48
C ILE A 211 -3.80 0.25 24.66
N VAL A 212 -4.99 0.69 24.98
CA VAL A 212 -6.19 -0.15 24.99
C VAL A 212 -6.58 -0.50 23.57
N GLY A 213 -6.97 -1.74 23.31
CA GLY A 213 -7.36 -2.24 21.98
C GLY A 213 -6.18 -2.71 21.10
N LEU A 214 -4.95 -2.68 21.61
CA LEU A 214 -3.77 -3.13 20.84
C LEU A 214 -3.84 -4.63 20.54
N GLU A 215 -4.30 -5.47 21.48
CA GLU A 215 -4.48 -6.91 21.28
C GLU A 215 -5.46 -7.21 20.15
N ALA A 216 -6.63 -6.57 20.16
CA ALA A 216 -7.59 -6.71 19.08
C ALA A 216 -7.00 -6.32 17.71
N LEU A 217 -6.09 -5.36 17.67
CA LEU A 217 -5.36 -5.00 16.46
C LEU A 217 -4.36 -6.11 16.10
N ARG A 218 -3.58 -6.65 17.04
CA ARG A 218 -2.65 -7.76 16.83
C ARG A 218 -3.35 -8.96 16.21
N ASP A 219 -4.49 -9.38 16.75
CA ASP A 219 -5.29 -10.49 16.25
C ASP A 219 -5.69 -10.32 14.77
N ARG A 220 -6.00 -9.07 14.36
CA ARG A 220 -6.38 -8.76 12.97
C ARG A 220 -5.19 -8.74 12.01
N LEU A 221 -3.98 -8.49 12.53
CA LEU A 221 -2.74 -8.43 11.76
C LEU A 221 -2.03 -9.79 11.67
N ALA A 222 -2.36 -10.72 12.57
CA ALA A 222 -1.70 -12.02 12.68
C ALA A 222 -1.69 -12.78 11.34
N GLY A 223 -0.51 -13.27 10.95
CA GLY A 223 -0.30 -14.03 9.73
C GLY A 223 -0.47 -13.25 8.41
N ARG A 224 -0.81 -11.96 8.46
CA ARG A 224 -1.11 -11.13 7.28
C ARG A 224 0.02 -10.17 6.94
N VAL A 225 0.09 -9.77 5.69
CA VAL A 225 0.89 -8.63 5.24
C VAL A 225 -0.01 -7.40 5.21
N SER A 226 0.20 -6.52 6.17
CA SER A 226 -0.67 -5.35 6.39
C SER A 226 0.05 -4.05 6.02
N VAL A 227 -0.63 -3.13 5.35
CA VAL A 227 -0.10 -1.79 5.08
C VAL A 227 -0.80 -0.75 5.95
N LEU A 228 -0.03 0.07 6.69
CA LEU A 228 -0.56 1.15 7.52
C LEU A 228 -0.63 2.46 6.74
N ILE A 229 -1.82 3.06 6.72
CA ILE A 229 -2.11 4.29 6.00
C ILE A 229 -2.85 5.25 6.91
N GLY A 230 -2.55 6.53 6.78
CA GLY A 230 -3.21 7.58 7.58
C GLY A 230 -2.40 8.86 7.61
N HIS A 231 -3.04 9.96 7.96
CA HIS A 231 -2.39 11.27 8.03
C HIS A 231 -1.31 11.36 9.12
N SER A 232 -0.53 12.43 9.05
CA SER A 232 0.40 12.76 10.15
C SER A 232 -0.38 13.07 11.43
N GLY A 233 0.14 12.62 12.58
CA GLY A 233 -0.45 12.90 13.89
C GLY A 233 -1.59 11.97 14.32
N VAL A 234 -2.05 11.04 13.47
CA VAL A 234 -3.12 10.08 13.83
C VAL A 234 -2.67 8.92 14.71
N GLY A 235 -1.40 8.84 15.11
CA GLY A 235 -0.92 7.79 16.01
C GLY A 235 -0.30 6.56 15.33
N LYS A 236 -0.08 6.56 13.99
CA LYS A 236 0.53 5.41 13.28
C LYS A 236 1.85 4.96 13.89
N SER A 237 2.79 5.89 14.13
CA SER A 237 4.12 5.57 14.70
C SER A 237 3.99 5.00 16.11
N THR A 238 3.05 5.49 16.90
CA THR A 238 2.78 4.98 18.24
C THR A 238 2.26 3.54 18.20
N LEU A 239 1.29 3.26 17.32
CA LEU A 239 0.79 1.90 17.10
C LEU A 239 1.91 0.98 16.59
N LEU A 240 2.70 1.44 15.63
CA LEU A 240 3.78 0.64 15.04
C LEU A 240 4.84 0.26 16.08
N ASN A 241 5.27 1.22 16.93
CA ASN A 241 6.23 0.94 17.99
C ASN A 241 5.70 -0.05 19.03
N ALA A 242 4.38 -0.02 19.29
CA ALA A 242 3.74 -0.97 20.18
C ALA A 242 3.53 -2.36 19.55
N LEU A 243 3.34 -2.42 18.22
CA LEU A 243 3.20 -3.68 17.48
C LEU A 243 4.53 -4.38 17.26
N VAL A 244 5.61 -3.60 17.06
CA VAL A 244 6.96 -4.12 16.76
C VAL A 244 7.95 -3.49 17.73
N PRO A 245 8.11 -4.04 18.93
CA PRO A 245 9.07 -3.54 19.92
C PRO A 245 10.51 -3.50 19.36
N GLY A 246 11.30 -2.51 19.78
CA GLY A 246 12.68 -2.33 19.31
C GLY A 246 12.82 -1.58 17.97
N THR A 247 11.73 -1.17 17.35
CA THR A 247 11.77 -0.26 16.21
C THR A 247 11.58 1.17 16.69
N ASP A 248 12.67 1.89 16.98
CA ASP A 248 12.64 3.33 17.29
C ASP A 248 12.20 4.12 16.04
N ARG A 249 10.92 4.16 15.75
CA ARG A 249 10.40 5.16 14.83
C ARG A 249 10.08 6.44 15.61
N ALA A 250 10.77 7.51 15.23
CA ALA A 250 10.64 8.81 15.85
C ALA A 250 9.17 9.27 15.88
N THR A 251 8.57 9.18 17.04
CA THR A 251 7.34 9.88 17.39
C THR A 251 7.71 11.35 17.67
N GLY A 252 8.04 12.11 16.63
CA GLY A 252 8.31 13.54 16.74
C GLY A 252 9.57 13.96 17.52
N VAL A 253 10.35 13.04 18.12
CA VAL A 253 11.62 13.33 18.82
C VAL A 253 12.75 12.59 18.12
N VAL A 254 13.72 13.34 17.65
CA VAL A 254 14.93 12.84 16.98
C VAL A 254 15.82 12.18 18.03
N ASN A 255 16.02 10.88 17.97
CA ASN A 255 17.07 10.23 18.76
C ASN A 255 18.44 10.46 18.11
N ASP A 256 19.29 11.18 18.84
CA ASP A 256 20.65 11.63 18.46
C ASP A 256 21.72 10.52 18.56
N VAL A 257 21.38 9.24 18.59
CA VAL A 257 22.37 8.17 18.91
C VAL A 257 23.13 7.62 17.69
N THR A 258 22.77 7.96 16.47
CA THR A 258 23.53 7.48 15.28
C THR A 258 24.08 8.58 14.39
N GLY A 259 24.38 9.77 14.90
CA GLY A 259 25.29 10.76 14.29
C GLY A 259 25.30 10.94 12.77
N ARG A 260 24.23 10.61 12.02
CA ARG A 260 24.13 10.84 10.57
C ARG A 260 22.73 11.25 10.16
N GLY A 261 22.57 12.57 9.97
CA GLY A 261 21.76 13.19 8.91
C GLY A 261 20.28 12.90 8.94
N ARG A 262 19.52 13.93 9.31
CA ARG A 262 18.12 14.20 8.92
C ARG A 262 17.75 13.60 7.56
N HIS A 263 17.34 12.35 7.54
CA HIS A 263 16.56 11.80 6.46
C HIS A 263 15.36 11.11 7.10
N THR A 264 14.24 11.84 7.24
CA THR A 264 12.93 11.24 7.32
C THR A 264 12.83 10.34 6.08
N SER A 265 12.99 9.03 6.27
CA SER A 265 12.88 8.05 5.18
C SER A 265 11.49 8.17 4.60
N SER A 266 11.39 8.76 3.41
CA SER A 266 10.13 8.88 2.65
C SER A 266 9.73 7.57 1.96
N SER A 267 10.44 6.49 2.23
CA SER A 267 10.21 5.18 1.63
C SER A 267 9.48 4.24 2.60
N ALA A 268 8.58 3.43 2.05
CA ALA A 268 7.89 2.39 2.80
C ALA A 268 8.88 1.39 3.41
N LEU A 269 8.56 0.90 4.61
CA LEU A 269 9.36 -0.08 5.34
C LEU A 269 8.48 -1.22 5.85
N ALA A 270 8.79 -2.45 5.46
CA ALA A 270 8.14 -3.65 5.97
C ALA A 270 8.88 -4.16 7.21
N LEU A 271 8.13 -4.43 8.27
CA LEU A 271 8.59 -4.93 9.55
C LEU A 271 7.89 -6.25 9.85
N PRO A 272 8.61 -7.30 10.30
CA PRO A 272 7.97 -8.53 10.73
C PRO A 272 7.25 -8.32 12.06
N LEU A 273 6.08 -8.92 12.21
CA LEU A 273 5.41 -9.10 13.50
C LEU A 273 6.02 -10.32 14.19
N SER A 274 6.33 -10.20 15.50
CA SER A 274 7.28 -11.11 16.15
C SER A 274 6.71 -12.49 16.51
N GLU A 275 5.49 -12.61 16.99
CA GLU A 275 5.03 -13.86 17.61
C GLU A 275 4.05 -14.67 16.75
N GLU A 276 3.21 -14.02 15.97
CA GLU A 276 2.09 -14.66 15.27
C GLU A 276 2.32 -14.76 13.75
N GLY A 277 3.50 -14.40 13.31
CA GLY A 277 3.80 -14.26 11.89
C GLY A 277 3.08 -13.05 11.29
N GLY A 278 3.47 -12.66 10.08
CA GLY A 278 2.90 -11.52 9.38
C GLY A 278 3.87 -10.36 9.26
N TRP A 279 3.40 -9.30 8.59
CA TRP A 279 4.21 -8.13 8.30
C TRP A 279 3.38 -6.85 8.38
N VAL A 280 3.98 -5.81 8.90
CA VAL A 280 3.42 -4.47 8.86
C VAL A 280 4.30 -3.60 7.97
N ILE A 281 3.69 -2.98 6.95
CA ILE A 281 4.38 -2.06 6.05
C ILE A 281 3.94 -0.64 6.41
N ASP A 282 4.87 0.14 6.96
CA ASP A 282 4.63 1.56 7.19
C ASP A 282 4.92 2.36 5.92
N THR A 283 4.02 3.27 5.59
CA THR A 283 4.09 4.10 4.40
C THR A 283 4.12 5.58 4.78
N PRO A 284 5.30 6.12 5.17
CA PRO A 284 5.40 7.52 5.60
C PRO A 284 4.96 8.47 4.49
N GLY A 285 4.15 9.48 4.86
CA GLY A 285 3.77 10.55 3.94
C GLY A 285 2.80 10.17 2.82
N VAL A 286 2.22 8.97 2.83
CA VAL A 286 1.14 8.62 1.91
C VAL A 286 -0.13 9.32 2.38
N ARG A 287 -0.56 10.31 1.62
CA ARG A 287 -1.74 11.14 1.91
C ARG A 287 -2.91 10.80 1.03
N SER A 288 -2.66 10.25 -0.15
CA SER A 288 -3.72 9.82 -1.06
C SER A 288 -3.27 8.65 -1.94
N PHE A 289 -4.25 7.90 -2.44
CA PHE A 289 -4.06 6.89 -3.48
C PHE A 289 -4.46 7.47 -4.81
N GLY A 290 -3.68 7.17 -5.86
CA GLY A 290 -4.07 7.42 -7.23
C GLY A 290 -5.24 6.51 -7.58
N LEU A 291 -6.37 7.09 -7.88
CA LEU A 291 -7.57 6.37 -8.33
C LEU A 291 -7.79 6.51 -9.84
N GLY A 292 -6.85 7.13 -10.55
CA GLY A 292 -6.96 7.41 -11.98
C GLY A 292 -7.00 6.16 -12.87
N HIS A 293 -6.64 4.99 -12.31
CA HIS A 293 -6.72 3.70 -13.02
C HIS A 293 -7.93 2.86 -12.59
N VAL A 294 -8.75 3.37 -11.66
CA VAL A 294 -9.87 2.62 -11.11
C VAL A 294 -11.08 2.78 -12.00
N ASP A 295 -11.57 1.67 -12.52
CA ASP A 295 -12.81 1.64 -13.27
C ASP A 295 -14.01 1.83 -12.32
N PRO A 296 -14.92 2.79 -12.58
CA PRO A 296 -16.15 2.94 -11.81
C PRO A 296 -17.01 1.66 -11.74
N GLU A 297 -16.97 0.82 -12.76
CA GLU A 297 -17.67 -0.46 -12.78
C GLU A 297 -17.12 -1.42 -11.71
N ALA A 298 -15.80 -1.48 -11.55
CA ALA A 298 -15.15 -2.29 -10.52
C ALA A 298 -15.55 -1.87 -9.09
N LEU A 299 -15.82 -0.58 -8.86
CA LEU A 299 -16.35 -0.11 -7.58
C LEU A 299 -17.77 -0.64 -7.34
N LEU A 300 -18.63 -0.66 -8.37
CA LEU A 300 -19.99 -1.14 -8.23
C LEU A 300 -20.02 -2.65 -7.91
N GLU A 301 -19.12 -3.43 -8.51
CA GLU A 301 -18.98 -4.86 -8.24
C GLU A 301 -18.69 -5.17 -6.76
N ALA A 302 -17.99 -4.27 -6.04
CA ALA A 302 -17.76 -4.39 -4.61
C ALA A 302 -19.07 -4.28 -3.77
N PHE A 303 -20.15 -3.78 -4.38
CA PHE A 303 -21.49 -3.69 -3.81
C PHE A 303 -22.42 -4.67 -4.55
N ALA A 304 -22.19 -5.96 -4.41
CA ALA A 304 -22.84 -7.00 -5.21
C ALA A 304 -24.38 -6.93 -5.25
N ASP A 305 -25.00 -6.48 -4.15
CA ASP A 305 -26.44 -6.24 -4.06
C ASP A 305 -26.89 -5.06 -4.94
N LEU A 306 -26.14 -3.98 -4.99
CA LEU A 306 -26.40 -2.84 -5.85
C LEU A 306 -26.04 -3.16 -7.32
N ALA A 307 -24.96 -3.90 -7.55
CA ALA A 307 -24.55 -4.31 -8.89
C ALA A 307 -25.63 -5.14 -9.59
N ALA A 308 -26.23 -6.09 -8.87
CA ALA A 308 -27.36 -6.89 -9.40
C ALA A 308 -28.58 -6.02 -9.78
N LEU A 309 -28.89 -5.00 -8.97
CA LEU A 309 -29.99 -4.06 -9.27
C LEU A 309 -29.66 -3.11 -10.43
N ALA A 310 -28.39 -2.74 -10.57
CA ALA A 310 -27.90 -1.83 -11.59
C ALA A 310 -28.02 -2.40 -13.02
N GLU A 311 -28.18 -3.71 -13.19
CA GLU A 311 -28.47 -4.32 -14.47
C GLU A 311 -29.78 -3.78 -15.10
N SER A 312 -30.68 -3.24 -14.28
CA SER A 312 -31.95 -2.60 -14.73
C SER A 312 -31.73 -1.13 -15.15
N CYS A 313 -30.58 -0.56 -14.99
CA CYS A 313 -30.31 0.83 -15.36
C CYS A 313 -30.05 0.98 -16.87
N PRO A 314 -30.24 2.19 -17.42
CA PRO A 314 -29.83 2.49 -18.79
C PRO A 314 -28.33 2.28 -18.99
N ARG A 315 -27.92 1.95 -20.21
CA ARG A 315 -26.50 1.84 -20.57
C ARG A 315 -25.81 3.16 -20.33
N GLY A 316 -24.63 3.09 -19.67
CA GLY A 316 -23.83 4.26 -19.33
C GLY A 316 -24.38 5.07 -18.16
N CYS A 317 -25.30 4.51 -17.37
CA CYS A 317 -25.75 5.12 -16.14
C CYS A 317 -24.59 5.27 -15.15
N THR A 318 -24.46 6.45 -14.58
CA THR A 318 -23.40 6.75 -13.60
C THR A 318 -23.77 6.33 -12.19
N HIS A 319 -25.02 5.95 -11.96
CA HIS A 319 -25.63 5.59 -10.68
C HIS A 319 -25.46 6.67 -9.57
N LEU A 320 -25.09 7.89 -9.94
CA LEU A 320 -25.09 9.03 -9.03
C LEU A 320 -26.48 9.63 -8.86
N GLU A 321 -26.64 10.54 -7.90
CA GLU A 321 -27.93 11.17 -7.60
C GLU A 321 -28.53 11.96 -8.79
N ASP A 322 -27.66 12.50 -9.65
CA ASP A 322 -27.99 13.28 -10.83
C ASP A 322 -28.14 12.43 -12.11
N ALA A 323 -27.95 11.10 -12.01
CA ALA A 323 -28.05 10.22 -13.16
C ALA A 323 -29.51 10.11 -13.65
N PRO A 324 -29.82 10.51 -14.90
CA PRO A 324 -31.17 10.41 -15.42
C PRO A 324 -31.57 8.94 -15.52
N ASP A 325 -32.84 8.65 -15.15
CA ASP A 325 -33.45 7.32 -15.22
C ASP A 325 -32.70 6.20 -14.48
N CYS A 326 -31.90 6.55 -13.44
CA CYS A 326 -31.23 5.55 -12.60
C CYS A 326 -32.28 4.71 -11.85
N ALA A 327 -32.27 3.40 -12.05
CA ALA A 327 -33.23 2.49 -11.40
C ALA A 327 -32.88 2.25 -9.91
N LEU A 328 -31.65 2.47 -9.47
CA LEU A 328 -31.19 2.12 -8.11
C LEU A 328 -32.03 2.77 -7.02
N ASP A 329 -32.39 4.06 -7.15
CA ASP A 329 -33.18 4.75 -6.12
C ASP A 329 -34.51 4.08 -5.92
N ALA A 330 -35.25 3.83 -7.02
CA ALA A 330 -36.59 3.20 -6.97
C ALA A 330 -36.52 1.77 -6.43
N LEU A 331 -35.53 0.98 -6.87
CA LEU A 331 -35.38 -0.43 -6.48
C LEU A 331 -34.94 -0.56 -5.00
N VAL A 332 -34.06 0.33 -4.53
CA VAL A 332 -33.61 0.37 -3.14
C VAL A 332 -34.76 0.80 -2.24
N VAL A 333 -35.53 1.83 -2.62
CA VAL A 333 -36.74 2.26 -1.88
C VAL A 333 -37.80 1.14 -1.83
N ALA A 334 -37.91 0.35 -2.88
CA ALA A 334 -38.77 -0.85 -2.93
C ALA A 334 -38.25 -2.02 -2.07
N GLY A 335 -37.11 -1.86 -1.38
CA GLY A 335 -36.54 -2.85 -0.45
C GLY A 335 -35.79 -3.99 -1.14
N GLN A 336 -35.48 -3.91 -2.45
CA GLN A 336 -34.81 -4.99 -3.17
C GLN A 336 -33.35 -5.18 -2.79
N ALA A 337 -32.69 -4.16 -2.20
CA ALA A 337 -31.35 -4.25 -1.62
C ALA A 337 -31.37 -4.57 -0.11
N GLY A 338 -32.52 -4.99 0.44
CA GLY A 338 -32.68 -5.24 1.87
C GLY A 338 -32.71 -3.97 2.74
N SER A 339 -32.75 -4.13 4.04
CA SER A 339 -32.87 -3.00 5.00
C SER A 339 -31.63 -2.07 5.00
N ALA A 340 -30.45 -2.56 4.65
CA ALA A 340 -29.22 -1.77 4.56
C ALA A 340 -29.07 -1.06 3.19
N GLY A 341 -29.89 -1.38 2.20
CA GLY A 341 -29.79 -0.87 0.83
C GLY A 341 -29.68 0.64 0.71
N PRO A 342 -30.57 1.44 1.35
CA PRO A 342 -30.50 2.90 1.27
C PRO A 342 -29.15 3.46 1.75
N ALA A 343 -28.64 2.96 2.88
CA ALA A 343 -27.38 3.41 3.44
C ALA A 343 -26.16 2.96 2.59
N ARG A 344 -26.24 1.76 2.00
CA ARG A 344 -25.22 1.25 1.08
C ARG A 344 -25.17 2.05 -0.22
N LEU A 345 -26.31 2.45 -0.76
CA LEU A 345 -26.37 3.30 -1.96
C LEU A 345 -25.73 4.67 -1.70
N VAL A 346 -25.99 5.29 -0.55
CA VAL A 346 -25.32 6.53 -0.14
C VAL A 346 -23.81 6.34 -0.04
N SER A 347 -23.36 5.24 0.55
CA SER A 347 -21.94 4.92 0.67
C SER A 347 -21.27 4.69 -0.68
N TYR A 348 -21.93 3.92 -1.57
CA TYR A 348 -21.46 3.72 -2.95
C TYR A 348 -21.25 5.07 -3.66
N ARG A 349 -22.29 5.93 -3.65
CA ARG A 349 -22.24 7.25 -4.29
C ARG A 349 -21.12 8.14 -3.75
N ARG A 350 -20.89 8.12 -2.43
CA ARG A 350 -19.78 8.83 -1.81
C ARG A 350 -18.43 8.36 -2.36
N LEU A 351 -18.23 7.05 -2.47
CA LEU A 351 -17.01 6.45 -3.03
C LEU A 351 -16.87 6.73 -4.52
N ALA A 352 -17.96 6.63 -5.30
CA ALA A 352 -17.97 6.93 -6.71
C ALA A 352 -17.65 8.41 -7.02
N ILE A 353 -18.13 9.34 -6.17
CA ILE A 353 -17.76 10.76 -6.26
C ILE A 353 -16.29 10.96 -5.93
N ALA A 354 -15.76 10.26 -4.92
CA ALA A 354 -14.34 10.33 -4.57
C ALA A 354 -13.45 9.83 -5.72
N LEU A 355 -13.88 8.80 -6.44
CA LEU A 355 -13.23 8.28 -7.64
C LEU A 355 -13.22 9.33 -8.77
N ARG A 356 -14.37 9.93 -9.08
CA ARG A 356 -14.50 10.94 -10.15
C ARG A 356 -13.66 12.19 -9.93
N LYS A 357 -13.54 12.65 -8.69
CA LYS A 357 -12.72 13.83 -8.36
C LYS A 357 -11.25 13.67 -8.70
N ASN A 358 -10.79 12.45 -8.94
CA ASN A 358 -9.43 12.13 -9.37
C ASN A 358 -9.33 11.75 -10.85
N ASP A 359 -10.42 11.77 -11.60
CA ASP A 359 -10.41 11.57 -13.04
C ASP A 359 -10.15 12.93 -13.73
N PRO A 360 -8.97 13.11 -14.38
CA PRO A 360 -8.65 14.35 -15.09
C PRO A 360 -9.60 14.63 -16.27
N TRP A 361 -10.40 13.65 -16.68
CA TRP A 361 -11.31 13.72 -17.82
C TRP A 361 -12.80 13.72 -17.42
N ALA A 362 -13.10 13.66 -16.12
CA ALA A 362 -14.48 13.83 -15.65
C ALA A 362 -14.87 15.30 -15.76
N LEU A 363 -15.55 15.65 -16.85
CA LEU A 363 -16.22 16.94 -17.09
C LEU A 363 -17.55 16.99 -16.33
#